data_9af741a000206f21d3eb294c26c6036c
#
_entry.id   9af741a000206f21d3eb294c26c6036c
#
_cell.length_a   1.000
_cell.length_b   1.000
_cell.length_c   1.000
_cell.angle_alpha   90.00
_cell.angle_beta   90.00
_cell.angle_gamma   90.00
#
_symmetry.space_group_name_H-M   'P 1'
#
loop_
_entity.id
_entity.type
_entity.pdbx_description
1 polymer ?
#
loop_
_entity_poly.entity_id
_entity_poly.type
_entity_poly.pdbx_seq_one_letter_code
_entity_poly.pdbx_strand_id
1 'polypeptide(L)'
;MQHLKNITAGNPKTKEQYQLTKQFNIKWLYSDDGKNWYEEQKNFQPDTLKMAYDHNGVIICIEKDVSAINPEGASVVELPDITANRRADISGKWMFKDGVVVKRTYTEEEQRQQAENEKQSLLQLVRDKTQLWDSQLRLGIISDENKQKLTEWMLFAQKVESTDTSSLPVTFPEQPE
;
A
#
# COMPACT_ATOMS: atom_id res chain seq x y z
N MET A 1 -26.18 2.85 -6.18
CA MET A 1 -24.83 2.39 -5.82
C MET A 1 -24.65 2.51 -4.33
N GLN A 2 -24.11 1.48 -3.69
CA GLN A 2 -23.94 1.40 -2.23
C GLN A 2 -22.65 2.08 -1.79
N HIS A 3 -22.68 2.66 -0.59
CA HIS A 3 -21.49 3.22 0.04
C HIS A 3 -21.63 3.06 1.56
N LEU A 4 -20.86 2.15 2.13
CA LEU A 4 -20.82 1.85 3.56
C LEU A 4 -19.48 2.38 4.12
N LYS A 5 -19.56 3.33 5.04
CA LYS A 5 -18.37 4.03 5.56
C LYS A 5 -17.96 3.51 6.93
N ASN A 6 -16.66 3.52 7.17
CA ASN A 6 -16.05 3.27 8.49
C ASN A 6 -16.60 2.01 9.17
N ILE A 7 -16.54 0.89 8.45
CA ILE A 7 -17.09 -0.37 8.92
C ILE A 7 -16.23 -0.91 10.07
N THR A 8 -16.86 -1.10 11.21
CA THR A 8 -16.20 -1.56 12.45
C THR A 8 -16.98 -2.70 13.10
N ALA A 9 -16.26 -3.45 13.93
CA ALA A 9 -16.88 -4.47 14.75
C ALA A 9 -17.83 -3.87 15.77
N GLY A 10 -18.96 -4.55 16.00
CA GLY A 10 -19.97 -4.13 16.98
C GLY A 10 -20.68 -5.31 17.60
N ASN A 11 -21.49 -5.02 18.63
CA ASN A 11 -22.28 -6.03 19.30
C ASN A 11 -23.50 -6.45 18.48
N PRO A 12 -24.01 -7.69 18.66
CA PRO A 12 -25.26 -8.11 18.04
C PRO A 12 -26.40 -7.19 18.47
N LYS A 13 -27.23 -6.74 17.52
CA LYS A 13 -28.33 -5.79 17.74
C LYS A 13 -29.70 -6.47 17.86
N THR A 14 -29.82 -7.78 17.49
CA THR A 14 -31.06 -8.54 17.55
C THR A 14 -30.86 -9.85 18.34
N LYS A 15 -31.98 -10.46 18.78
CA LYS A 15 -31.94 -11.77 19.45
C LYS A 15 -31.35 -12.85 18.56
N GLU A 16 -31.62 -12.82 17.27
CA GLU A 16 -31.11 -13.76 16.28
C GLU A 16 -29.60 -13.61 16.11
N GLN A 17 -29.13 -12.38 15.97
CA GLN A 17 -27.69 -12.08 15.91
C GLN A 17 -26.97 -12.56 17.16
N TYR A 18 -27.54 -12.36 18.34
CA TYR A 18 -26.99 -12.84 19.62
C TYR A 18 -26.92 -14.37 19.68
N GLN A 19 -27.96 -15.08 19.21
CA GLN A 19 -27.94 -16.53 19.14
C GLN A 19 -26.88 -17.06 18.18
N LEU A 20 -26.78 -16.45 16.99
CA LEU A 20 -25.75 -16.79 16.00
C LEU A 20 -24.33 -16.50 16.53
N THR A 21 -24.15 -15.42 17.27
CA THR A 21 -22.85 -15.15 17.93
C THR A 21 -22.50 -16.26 18.91
N LYS A 22 -23.44 -16.70 19.74
CA LYS A 22 -23.19 -17.82 20.70
C LYS A 22 -22.88 -19.14 20.01
N GLN A 23 -23.55 -19.43 18.91
CA GLN A 23 -23.44 -20.70 18.20
C GLN A 23 -22.21 -20.78 17.30
N PHE A 24 -21.86 -19.67 16.59
CA PHE A 24 -20.87 -19.66 15.53
C PHE A 24 -19.74 -18.65 15.77
N ASN A 25 -19.72 -17.93 16.88
CA ASN A 25 -18.76 -16.89 17.22
C ASN A 25 -18.66 -15.80 16.12
N ILE A 26 -19.82 -15.39 15.54
CA ILE A 26 -19.87 -14.40 14.47
C ILE A 26 -19.46 -13.04 15.00
N LYS A 27 -18.55 -12.39 14.29
CA LYS A 27 -18.17 -10.99 14.48
C LYS A 27 -19.05 -10.11 13.61
N TRP A 28 -19.90 -9.31 14.23
CA TRP A 28 -20.77 -8.39 13.52
C TRP A 28 -20.04 -7.13 13.12
N LEU A 29 -20.29 -6.68 11.89
CA LEU A 29 -19.68 -5.48 11.31
C LEU A 29 -20.76 -4.47 10.93
N TYR A 30 -20.56 -3.22 11.29
CA TYR A 30 -21.50 -2.13 11.05
C TYR A 30 -20.79 -0.90 10.48
N SER A 31 -21.43 -0.25 9.52
CA SER A 31 -21.04 1.08 9.05
C SER A 31 -21.34 2.17 10.08
N ASP A 32 -20.79 3.34 9.87
CA ASP A 32 -21.00 4.50 10.76
C ASP A 32 -22.46 4.95 10.87
N ASP A 33 -23.28 4.71 9.82
CA ASP A 33 -24.73 4.92 9.82
C ASP A 33 -25.52 3.74 10.43
N GLY A 34 -24.81 2.75 10.98
CA GLY A 34 -25.39 1.65 11.75
C GLY A 34 -25.92 0.47 10.92
N LYS A 35 -25.69 0.43 9.61
CA LYS A 35 -26.09 -0.67 8.74
C LYS A 35 -25.19 -1.89 8.96
N ASN A 36 -25.83 -3.07 8.97
CA ASN A 36 -25.14 -4.33 9.11
C ASN A 36 -24.49 -4.72 7.77
N TRP A 37 -23.17 -4.93 7.76
CA TRP A 37 -22.43 -5.32 6.56
C TRP A 37 -23.01 -6.57 5.86
N TYR A 38 -23.31 -7.62 6.62
CA TYR A 38 -23.79 -8.88 6.05
C TYR A 38 -25.21 -8.76 5.45
N GLU A 39 -26.06 -7.91 6.05
CA GLU A 39 -27.40 -7.66 5.55
C GLU A 39 -27.40 -6.76 4.31
N GLU A 40 -26.45 -5.82 4.24
CA GLU A 40 -26.33 -4.87 3.12
C GLU A 40 -25.69 -5.49 1.86
N GLN A 41 -25.00 -6.61 1.96
CA GLN A 41 -24.37 -7.28 0.81
C GLN A 41 -25.38 -7.56 -0.33
N LYS A 42 -26.62 -7.91 -0.01
CA LYS A 42 -27.70 -8.16 -0.99
C LYS A 42 -28.10 -6.94 -1.83
N ASN A 43 -27.74 -5.74 -1.38
CA ASN A 43 -28.07 -4.47 -2.04
C ASN A 43 -27.01 -4.04 -3.07
N PHE A 44 -25.87 -4.72 -3.12
CA PHE A 44 -24.84 -4.48 -4.12
C PHE A 44 -25.19 -5.15 -5.45
N GLN A 45 -24.93 -4.47 -6.56
CA GLN A 45 -25.20 -4.99 -7.89
C GLN A 45 -24.09 -5.95 -8.37
N PRO A 46 -24.42 -7.06 -9.05
CA PRO A 46 -23.42 -8.05 -9.48
C PRO A 46 -22.43 -7.50 -10.52
N ASP A 47 -22.88 -6.59 -11.40
CA ASP A 47 -22.10 -6.09 -12.53
C ASP A 47 -21.21 -4.87 -12.21
N THR A 48 -21.04 -4.55 -10.93
CA THR A 48 -20.28 -3.39 -10.47
C THR A 48 -18.97 -3.82 -9.81
N LEU A 49 -18.03 -2.87 -9.67
CA LEU A 49 -16.85 -3.03 -8.84
C LEU A 49 -17.17 -2.61 -7.39
N LYS A 50 -16.67 -3.37 -6.43
CA LYS A 50 -16.72 -3.03 -5.01
C LYS A 50 -15.28 -2.75 -4.59
N MET A 51 -15.05 -1.56 -4.09
CA MET A 51 -13.73 -1.13 -3.65
C MET A 51 -13.75 -0.83 -2.16
N ALA A 52 -12.87 -1.49 -1.41
CA ALA A 52 -12.60 -1.10 -0.03
C ALA A 52 -11.44 -0.12 -0.01
N TYR A 53 -11.56 0.91 0.84
CA TYR A 53 -10.53 1.92 1.05
C TYR A 53 -10.38 2.25 2.53
N ASP A 54 -9.16 2.62 2.92
CA ASP A 54 -8.82 2.97 4.30
C ASP A 54 -9.29 4.39 4.69
N HIS A 55 -8.99 4.81 5.91
CA HIS A 55 -9.35 6.12 6.45
C HIS A 55 -8.69 7.30 5.69
N ASN A 56 -7.63 7.06 4.92
CA ASN A 56 -6.98 8.04 4.05
C ASN A 56 -7.56 8.03 2.62
N GLY A 57 -8.53 7.16 2.36
CA GLY A 57 -9.09 6.96 1.04
C GLY A 57 -8.30 6.02 0.13
N VAL A 58 -7.19 5.42 0.60
CA VAL A 58 -6.36 4.53 -0.20
C VAL A 58 -7.09 3.22 -0.47
N ILE A 59 -7.16 2.83 -1.73
CA ILE A 59 -7.82 1.59 -2.16
C ILE A 59 -6.98 0.39 -1.73
N ILE A 60 -7.59 -0.51 -0.96
CA ILE A 60 -6.94 -1.68 -0.36
C ILE A 60 -7.52 -3.01 -0.85
N CYS A 61 -8.71 -2.99 -1.47
CA CYS A 61 -9.33 -4.19 -2.04
C CYS A 61 -10.24 -3.79 -3.21
N ILE A 62 -10.27 -4.61 -4.25
CA ILE A 62 -11.13 -4.43 -5.43
C ILE A 62 -11.70 -5.80 -5.79
N GLU A 63 -13.03 -5.94 -5.73
CA GLU A 63 -13.72 -7.20 -6.01
C GLU A 63 -15.00 -6.97 -6.80
N LYS A 64 -15.45 -7.98 -7.53
CA LYS A 64 -16.79 -8.02 -8.13
C LYS A 64 -17.80 -8.63 -7.18
N ASP A 65 -17.38 -9.62 -6.41
CA ASP A 65 -18.18 -10.25 -5.38
C ASP A 65 -17.96 -9.56 -4.03
N VAL A 66 -19.01 -8.88 -3.54
CA VAL A 66 -18.95 -8.17 -2.26
C VAL A 66 -18.65 -9.09 -1.08
N SER A 67 -19.02 -10.37 -1.17
CA SER A 67 -18.78 -11.34 -0.10
C SER A 67 -17.31 -11.72 0.09
N ALA A 68 -16.47 -11.45 -0.92
CA ALA A 68 -15.03 -11.66 -0.87
C ALA A 68 -14.28 -10.55 -0.08
N ILE A 69 -14.95 -9.44 0.25
CA ILE A 69 -14.34 -8.31 0.95
C ILE A 69 -14.43 -8.50 2.47
N ASN A 70 -13.30 -8.44 3.15
CA ASN A 70 -13.24 -8.20 4.59
C ASN A 70 -13.13 -6.69 4.85
N PRO A 71 -14.21 -5.99 5.23
CA PRO A 71 -14.25 -4.54 5.29
C PRO A 71 -13.89 -3.96 6.66
N GLU A 72 -13.47 -4.77 7.64
CA GLU A 72 -13.20 -4.27 8.99
C GLU A 72 -12.09 -3.22 9.00
N GLY A 73 -12.37 -2.05 9.54
CA GLY A 73 -11.47 -0.90 9.56
C GLY A 73 -11.45 -0.08 8.26
N ALA A 74 -12.31 -0.40 7.30
CA ALA A 74 -12.38 0.24 5.99
C ALA A 74 -13.78 0.76 5.66
N SER A 75 -13.87 1.46 4.55
CA SER A 75 -15.13 1.84 3.88
C SER A 75 -15.24 1.06 2.58
N VAL A 76 -16.46 0.70 2.18
CA VAL A 76 -16.72 -0.01 0.91
C VAL A 76 -17.65 0.80 0.04
N VAL A 77 -17.23 1.06 -1.19
CA VAL A 77 -18.01 1.77 -2.20
C VAL A 77 -18.26 0.88 -3.42
N GLU A 78 -19.46 0.98 -3.96
CA GLU A 78 -19.85 0.37 -5.22
C GLU A 78 -19.70 1.38 -6.36
N LEU A 79 -18.97 0.99 -7.41
CA LEU A 79 -18.68 1.82 -8.58
C LEU A 79 -19.02 1.09 -9.88
N PRO A 80 -19.34 1.82 -10.97
CA PRO A 80 -19.52 1.23 -12.29
C PRO A 80 -18.26 0.49 -12.75
N ASP A 81 -18.42 -0.67 -13.39
CA ASP A 81 -17.33 -1.43 -13.98
C ASP A 81 -16.89 -0.85 -15.33
N ILE A 82 -16.28 0.34 -15.29
CA ILE A 82 -15.78 1.11 -16.46
C ILE A 82 -14.26 1.23 -16.43
N THR A 83 -13.67 1.54 -17.57
CA THR A 83 -12.20 1.67 -17.73
C THR A 83 -11.58 2.64 -16.72
N ALA A 84 -12.25 3.76 -16.41
CA ALA A 84 -11.77 4.73 -15.44
C ALA A 84 -11.57 4.15 -14.04
N ASN A 85 -12.42 3.19 -13.63
CA ASN A 85 -12.35 2.53 -12.33
C ASN A 85 -11.46 1.27 -12.38
N ARG A 86 -11.46 0.52 -13.51
CA ARG A 86 -10.63 -0.69 -13.69
C ARG A 86 -9.13 -0.43 -13.69
N ARG A 87 -8.69 0.81 -13.92
CA ARG A 87 -7.26 1.19 -13.90
C ARG A 87 -6.65 1.20 -12.51
N ALA A 88 -7.48 1.22 -11.47
CA ALA A 88 -7.01 1.15 -10.09
C ALA A 88 -6.54 -0.26 -9.74
N ASP A 89 -5.57 -0.34 -8.86
CA ASP A 89 -5.05 -1.55 -8.25
C ASP A 89 -4.85 -1.35 -6.73
N ILE A 90 -4.43 -2.41 -6.06
CA ILE A 90 -4.18 -2.42 -4.61
C ILE A 90 -2.72 -2.10 -4.24
N SER A 91 -1.97 -1.48 -5.14
CA SER A 91 -0.55 -1.11 -4.92
C SER A 91 -0.34 0.05 -3.94
N GLY A 92 -1.42 0.65 -3.43
CA GLY A 92 -1.36 1.86 -2.60
C GLY A 92 -1.19 3.16 -3.40
N LYS A 93 -1.20 3.09 -4.74
CA LYS A 93 -1.06 4.26 -5.64
C LYS A 93 -2.39 4.87 -6.07
N TRP A 94 -3.50 4.31 -5.63
CA TRP A 94 -4.84 4.74 -5.98
C TRP A 94 -5.67 5.03 -4.74
N MET A 95 -6.56 6.00 -4.86
CA MET A 95 -7.49 6.38 -3.79
C MET A 95 -8.88 6.66 -4.32
N PHE A 96 -9.87 6.48 -3.47
CA PHE A 96 -11.24 6.95 -3.66
C PHE A 96 -11.40 8.29 -2.96
N LYS A 97 -11.63 9.34 -3.73
CA LYS A 97 -11.79 10.71 -3.22
C LYS A 97 -12.91 11.43 -3.99
N ASP A 98 -13.77 12.13 -3.28
CA ASP A 98 -14.84 12.95 -3.85
C ASP A 98 -15.74 12.21 -4.87
N GLY A 99 -16.00 10.91 -4.62
CA GLY A 99 -16.84 10.07 -5.46
C GLY A 99 -16.14 9.42 -6.66
N VAL A 100 -14.86 9.61 -6.83
CA VAL A 100 -14.08 9.12 -7.98
C VAL A 100 -12.79 8.40 -7.57
N VAL A 101 -12.35 7.51 -8.46
CA VAL A 101 -11.06 6.83 -8.34
C VAL A 101 -9.98 7.69 -8.97
N VAL A 102 -9.00 8.10 -8.19
CA VAL A 102 -7.88 8.97 -8.62
C VAL A 102 -6.53 8.38 -8.19
N LYS A 103 -5.46 8.85 -8.81
CA LYS A 103 -4.11 8.55 -8.33
C LYS A 103 -3.91 9.18 -6.95
N ARG A 104 -3.26 8.43 -6.05
CA ARG A 104 -2.93 8.92 -4.71
C ARG A 104 -2.01 10.13 -4.80
N THR A 105 -2.35 11.16 -4.05
CA THR A 105 -1.47 12.29 -3.78
C THR A 105 -0.81 12.05 -2.42
N TYR A 106 0.50 12.23 -2.36
CA TYR A 106 1.28 12.07 -1.13
C TYR A 106 1.49 13.43 -0.46
N THR A 107 1.42 13.47 0.85
CA THR A 107 1.81 14.65 1.61
C THR A 107 3.33 14.87 1.52
N GLU A 108 3.82 16.07 1.84
CA GLU A 108 5.26 16.33 1.87
C GLU A 108 6.00 15.40 2.84
N GLU A 109 5.39 15.08 3.98
CA GLU A 109 5.95 14.15 4.97
C GLU A 109 6.05 12.72 4.40
N GLU A 110 5.00 12.25 3.72
CA GLU A 110 5.05 10.95 3.04
C GLU A 110 6.12 10.91 1.94
N GLN A 111 6.27 12.00 1.18
CA GLN A 111 7.30 12.10 0.12
C GLN A 111 8.72 12.08 0.73
N ARG A 112 8.94 12.78 1.83
CA ARG A 112 10.23 12.73 2.57
C ARG A 112 10.52 11.33 3.10
N GLN A 113 9.51 10.67 3.68
CA GLN A 113 9.66 9.29 4.17
C GLN A 113 9.94 8.30 3.04
N GLN A 114 9.30 8.46 1.87
CA GLN A 114 9.58 7.66 0.68
C GLN A 114 11.03 7.88 0.20
N ALA A 115 11.47 9.13 0.13
CA ALA A 115 12.85 9.46 -0.24
C ALA A 115 13.88 8.87 0.74
N GLU A 116 13.61 8.92 2.05
CA GLU A 116 14.48 8.31 3.04
C GLU A 116 14.53 6.77 2.89
N ASN A 117 13.38 6.13 2.67
CA ASN A 117 13.32 4.69 2.44
C ASN A 117 14.06 4.30 1.16
N GLU A 118 13.97 5.08 0.09
CA GLU A 118 14.70 4.88 -1.16
C GLU A 118 16.21 5.03 -0.93
N LYS A 119 16.64 6.06 -0.20
CA LYS A 119 18.03 6.25 0.20
C LYS A 119 18.59 5.01 0.92
N GLN A 120 17.87 4.49 1.91
CA GLN A 120 18.28 3.31 2.65
C GLN A 120 18.33 2.06 1.74
N SER A 121 17.39 1.92 0.81
CA SER A 121 17.37 0.83 -0.16
C SER A 121 18.56 0.87 -1.11
N LEU A 122 18.95 2.06 -1.59
CA LEU A 122 20.11 2.24 -2.45
C LEU A 122 21.41 1.92 -1.70
N LEU A 123 21.54 2.36 -0.45
CA LEU A 123 22.72 2.04 0.38
C LEU A 123 22.80 0.53 0.70
N GLN A 124 21.65 -0.13 0.89
CA GLN A 124 21.62 -1.59 1.05
C GLN A 124 22.05 -2.29 -0.24
N LEU A 125 21.58 -1.83 -1.40
CA LEU A 125 22.01 -2.35 -2.70
C LEU A 125 23.54 -2.25 -2.88
N VAL A 126 24.15 -1.10 -2.51
CA VAL A 126 25.61 -0.95 -2.54
C VAL A 126 26.28 -2.01 -1.69
N ARG A 127 25.85 -2.20 -0.44
CA ARG A 127 26.40 -3.22 0.46
C ARG A 127 26.35 -4.62 -0.16
N ASP A 128 25.20 -4.98 -0.70
CA ASP A 128 24.97 -6.30 -1.29
C ASP A 128 25.86 -6.52 -2.53
N LYS A 129 26.00 -5.50 -3.37
CA LYS A 129 26.84 -5.54 -4.57
C LYS A 129 28.35 -5.60 -4.26
N THR A 130 28.80 -4.90 -3.21
CA THR A 130 30.22 -4.72 -2.93
C THR A 130 30.79 -5.71 -1.92
N GLN A 131 29.96 -6.45 -1.20
CA GLN A 131 30.38 -7.34 -0.10
C GLN A 131 31.48 -8.34 -0.51
N LEU A 132 31.34 -8.96 -1.68
CA LEU A 132 32.33 -9.93 -2.18
C LEU A 132 33.64 -9.22 -2.55
N TRP A 133 33.57 -8.08 -3.23
CA TRP A 133 34.77 -7.32 -3.63
C TRP A 133 35.50 -6.74 -2.43
N ASP A 134 34.80 -6.29 -1.40
CA ASP A 134 35.40 -5.86 -0.15
C ASP A 134 36.18 -7.00 0.53
N SER A 135 35.63 -8.21 0.56
CA SER A 135 36.29 -9.40 1.08
C SER A 135 37.55 -9.75 0.26
N GLN A 136 37.46 -9.70 -1.08
CA GLN A 136 38.62 -9.92 -1.96
C GLN A 136 39.69 -8.86 -1.77
N LEU A 137 39.31 -7.60 -1.57
CA LEU A 137 40.24 -6.51 -1.30
C LEU A 137 41.02 -6.73 0.01
N ARG A 138 40.29 -7.12 1.07
CA ARG A 138 40.90 -7.41 2.39
C ARG A 138 41.90 -8.57 2.34
N LEU A 139 41.62 -9.57 1.48
CA LEU A 139 42.49 -10.72 1.27
C LEU A 139 43.62 -10.46 0.27
N GLY A 140 43.61 -9.30 -0.39
CA GLY A 140 44.61 -8.96 -1.40
C GLY A 140 44.50 -9.73 -2.73
N ILE A 141 43.33 -10.30 -3.01
CA ILE A 141 43.07 -11.14 -4.22
C ILE A 141 42.08 -10.51 -5.20
N ILE A 142 41.67 -9.27 -4.99
CA ILE A 142 40.73 -8.56 -5.87
C ILE A 142 41.42 -8.29 -7.23
N SER A 143 40.70 -8.50 -8.34
CA SER A 143 41.16 -8.10 -9.66
C SER A 143 41.06 -6.59 -9.87
N ASP A 144 41.85 -6.06 -10.82
CA ASP A 144 41.81 -4.62 -11.14
C ASP A 144 40.42 -4.18 -11.63
N GLU A 145 39.74 -5.01 -12.41
CA GLU A 145 38.37 -4.76 -12.85
C GLU A 145 37.37 -4.65 -11.66
N ASN A 146 37.41 -5.61 -10.74
CA ASN A 146 36.55 -5.60 -9.57
C ASN A 146 36.88 -4.46 -8.62
N LYS A 147 38.16 -4.05 -8.53
CA LYS A 147 38.59 -2.89 -7.74
C LYS A 147 38.03 -1.59 -8.33
N GLN A 148 37.97 -1.48 -9.66
CA GLN A 148 37.39 -0.34 -10.34
C GLN A 148 35.85 -0.30 -10.06
N LYS A 149 35.15 -1.41 -10.24
CA LYS A 149 33.72 -1.51 -9.93
C LYS A 149 33.40 -1.18 -8.46
N LEU A 150 34.21 -1.71 -7.54
CA LEU A 150 34.09 -1.36 -6.12
C LEU A 150 34.22 0.14 -5.90
N THR A 151 35.18 0.78 -6.55
CA THR A 151 35.39 2.24 -6.44
C THR A 151 34.17 3.01 -6.95
N GLU A 152 33.61 2.64 -8.10
CA GLU A 152 32.44 3.28 -8.69
C GLU A 152 31.22 3.17 -7.78
N TRP A 153 30.97 1.98 -7.22
CA TRP A 153 29.88 1.75 -6.27
C TRP A 153 30.08 2.50 -4.96
N MET A 154 31.30 2.63 -4.46
CA MET A 154 31.58 3.41 -3.26
C MET A 154 31.41 4.92 -3.48
N LEU A 155 31.79 5.44 -4.67
CA LEU A 155 31.53 6.84 -5.04
C LEU A 155 30.02 7.11 -5.21
N PHE A 156 29.27 6.14 -5.75
CA PHE A 156 27.81 6.20 -5.80
C PHE A 156 27.21 6.26 -4.39
N ALA A 157 27.67 5.39 -3.47
CA ALA A 157 27.22 5.40 -2.07
C ALA A 157 27.43 6.75 -1.40
N GLN A 158 28.61 7.37 -1.58
CA GLN A 158 28.89 8.71 -1.03
C GLN A 158 27.92 9.77 -1.55
N LYS A 159 27.60 9.73 -2.84
CA LYS A 159 26.59 10.65 -3.43
C LYS A 159 25.20 10.40 -2.86
N VAL A 160 24.79 9.14 -2.70
CA VAL A 160 23.50 8.77 -2.09
C VAL A 160 23.46 9.23 -0.63
N GLU A 161 24.51 9.01 0.16
CA GLU A 161 24.59 9.46 1.56
C GLU A 161 24.46 10.98 1.69
N SER A 162 25.08 11.73 0.78
CA SER A 162 25.02 13.19 0.77
C SER A 162 23.71 13.77 0.22
N THR A 163 22.83 12.95 -0.35
CA THR A 163 21.54 13.42 -0.87
C THR A 163 20.64 13.87 0.28
N ASP A 164 20.16 15.11 0.21
CA ASP A 164 19.22 15.69 1.17
C ASP A 164 17.79 15.20 0.86
N THR A 165 17.21 14.45 1.76
CA THR A 165 15.85 13.93 1.66
C THR A 165 14.79 14.87 2.25
N SER A 166 15.21 15.96 2.89
CA SER A 166 14.30 16.96 3.47
C SER A 166 13.78 17.97 2.45
N SER A 167 14.49 18.17 1.34
CA SER A 167 14.17 19.13 0.29
C SER A 167 13.55 18.44 -0.92
N LEU A 168 12.27 18.67 -1.17
CA LEU A 168 11.49 18.05 -2.26
C LEU A 168 11.53 18.91 -3.54
N PRO A 169 11.53 18.29 -4.74
CA PRO A 169 11.65 16.86 -5.01
C PRO A 169 13.08 16.32 -4.80
N VAL A 170 13.20 15.10 -4.28
CA VAL A 170 14.50 14.42 -4.12
C VAL A 170 14.89 13.73 -5.42
N THR A 171 16.15 13.86 -5.83
CA THR A 171 16.73 13.16 -6.98
C THR A 171 17.99 12.43 -6.53
N PHE A 172 18.03 11.13 -6.77
CA PHE A 172 19.18 10.29 -6.49
C PHE A 172 20.11 10.18 -7.71
N PRO A 173 21.41 9.94 -7.49
CA PRO A 173 22.35 9.71 -8.60
C PRO A 173 22.03 8.41 -9.34
N GLU A 174 22.45 8.32 -10.60
CA GLU A 174 22.34 7.11 -11.40
C GLU A 174 23.28 6.02 -10.84
N GLN A 175 22.77 4.78 -10.86
CA GLN A 175 23.54 3.62 -10.39
C GLN A 175 24.68 3.29 -11.37
N PRO A 176 25.84 2.85 -10.89
CA PRO A 176 26.89 2.27 -11.74
C PRO A 176 26.39 1.01 -12.46
N GLU A 177 26.95 0.73 -13.65
CA GLU A 177 26.63 -0.47 -14.44
C GLU A 177 27.17 -1.78 -13.82
#